data_2176bf6eee7b2e8d987f81485e93c703
#
_entry.id   2176bf6eee7b2e8d987f81485e93c703
#
_cell.length_a   1.000
_cell.length_b   1.000
_cell.length_c   1.000
_cell.angle_alpha   90.00
_cell.angle_beta   90.00
_cell.angle_gamma   90.00
#
_symmetry.space_group_name_H-M   'P 1'
#
loop_
_entity.id
_entity.type
_entity.pdbx_description
1 polymer ?
#
loop_
_entity_poly.entity_id
_entity_poly.type
_entity_poly.pdbx_seq_one_letter_code
_entity_poly.pdbx_strand_id
1 'polypeptide(L)'
;MDRRSLRGYPLIFSYLGLFSMLIGIILLIPLIMVVFYPHEINQVQYFLPPAFVLILFGFISKILYAKYDKERLERHQDAILVVLLWILAIFGAAIPFILTGEFNLSQAVFESSSGFSTTGLTVVDVTRASRVFLFYRSVLQFVGGAGLVLVLTATISDKFGMRMYNAEGHGDKLMPNLIRSGRYILAIYLGYVIVGTILYIIFGMHWFDALNHAICAVATGGFSTKAQSIGYYQSLPIEITTIFLMFAGGTNFFVHLLVITGKWKSALKHIETKSFYIITALAVSISTLSLISYYHGSFGTALRYGAFHFISAVTGTGYQIIPSFTGLPSFYFGLLIVGMILGAGVGSTCGGIKQYRVGLGIKSIYWSFADKIAHHKVIKKHFINKLGSKMIVDDDDISENYSFILVYLIFLMIGALIFSLVSQASMQNALFEFASVLGTVGLSVGITGYDAHPIILWTSSVGMFLGRLEFYVFFVAISKLFIDSKRSIKHLLQKA
;
A
#
# COMPACT_ATOMS: atom_id res chain seq x y z
N MET A 1 35.39 -16.07 17.74
CA MET A 1 34.33 -15.46 16.94
C MET A 1 34.00 -14.12 17.56
N ASP A 2 34.41 -13.02 16.97
CA ASP A 2 33.99 -11.73 17.53
C ASP A 2 32.50 -11.59 17.27
N ARG A 3 31.72 -11.77 18.34
CA ARG A 3 30.25 -11.76 18.31
C ARG A 3 29.64 -10.41 17.88
N ARG A 4 30.49 -9.40 17.61
CA ARG A 4 30.04 -8.05 17.27
C ARG A 4 29.49 -7.92 15.84
N SER A 5 30.02 -8.65 14.85
CA SER A 5 29.59 -8.51 13.44
C SER A 5 28.26 -9.19 13.11
N LEU A 6 27.77 -10.12 13.94
CA LEU A 6 26.50 -10.83 13.79
C LEU A 6 25.50 -10.52 14.91
N ARG A 7 25.80 -9.49 15.73
CA ARG A 7 24.92 -9.06 16.82
C ARG A 7 23.59 -8.58 16.22
N GLY A 8 22.48 -9.03 16.79
CA GLY A 8 21.13 -8.65 16.34
C GLY A 8 20.49 -9.61 15.32
N TYR A 9 21.25 -10.37 14.52
CA TYR A 9 20.65 -11.33 13.59
C TYR A 9 19.84 -12.44 14.27
N PRO A 10 20.27 -13.03 15.40
CA PRO A 10 19.43 -13.98 16.15
C PRO A 10 18.09 -13.38 16.58
N LEU A 11 18.08 -12.09 16.90
CA LEU A 11 16.85 -11.37 17.24
C LEU A 11 15.96 -11.19 16.00
N ILE A 12 16.55 -10.92 14.81
CA ILE A 12 15.80 -10.89 13.55
C ILE A 12 15.08 -12.22 13.32
N PHE A 13 15.74 -13.36 13.52
CA PHE A 13 15.11 -14.69 13.39
C PHE A 13 14.01 -14.92 14.43
N SER A 14 14.15 -14.43 15.66
CA SER A 14 13.08 -14.48 16.66
C SER A 14 11.84 -13.73 16.21
N TYR A 15 12.02 -12.52 15.63
CA TYR A 15 10.91 -11.73 15.09
C TYR A 15 10.30 -12.35 13.83
N LEU A 16 11.12 -12.89 12.92
CA LEU A 16 10.61 -13.63 11.76
C LEU A 16 9.74 -14.81 12.17
N GLY A 17 10.15 -15.53 13.25
CA GLY A 17 9.33 -16.60 13.81
C GLY A 17 7.96 -16.10 14.28
N LEU A 18 7.94 -15.00 15.01
CA LEU A 18 6.69 -14.42 15.51
C LEU A 18 5.78 -13.97 14.35
N PHE A 19 6.35 -13.37 13.31
CA PHE A 19 5.62 -12.99 12.10
C PHE A 19 5.11 -14.19 11.31
N SER A 20 5.88 -15.26 11.23
CA SER A 20 5.42 -16.50 10.61
C SER A 20 4.17 -17.04 11.31
N MET A 21 4.13 -17.01 12.66
CA MET A 21 2.92 -17.37 13.40
C MET A 21 1.73 -16.46 13.04
N LEU A 22 1.97 -15.14 12.96
CA LEU A 22 0.92 -14.18 12.58
C LEU A 22 0.38 -14.46 11.18
N ILE A 23 1.26 -14.71 10.20
CA ILE A 23 0.83 -15.05 8.83
C ILE A 23 0.04 -16.36 8.83
N GLY A 24 0.49 -17.37 9.57
CA GLY A 24 -0.25 -18.62 9.72
C GLY A 24 -1.66 -18.40 10.30
N ILE A 25 -1.82 -17.51 11.28
CA ILE A 25 -3.13 -17.12 11.82
C ILE A 25 -3.97 -16.40 10.77
N ILE A 26 -3.37 -15.48 9.98
CA ILE A 26 -4.06 -14.76 8.91
C ILE A 26 -4.61 -15.74 7.87
N LEU A 27 -3.87 -16.81 7.54
CA LEU A 27 -4.35 -17.86 6.61
C LEU A 27 -5.58 -18.62 7.13
N LEU A 28 -5.83 -18.65 8.43
CA LEU A 28 -7.01 -19.31 9.01
C LEU A 28 -8.27 -18.43 8.96
N ILE A 29 -8.13 -17.09 8.90
CA ILE A 29 -9.27 -16.16 8.93
C ILE A 29 -10.28 -16.44 7.80
N PRO A 30 -9.88 -16.69 6.54
CA PRO A 30 -10.83 -16.95 5.45
C PRO A 30 -11.69 -18.19 5.67
N LEU A 31 -11.24 -19.16 6.45
CA LEU A 31 -11.98 -20.37 6.75
C LEU A 31 -13.28 -20.12 7.52
N ILE A 32 -13.48 -18.93 8.10
CA ILE A 32 -14.75 -18.53 8.70
C ILE A 32 -15.88 -18.54 7.66
N MET A 33 -15.55 -18.34 6.37
CA MET A 33 -16.55 -18.38 5.29
C MET A 33 -17.11 -19.77 5.09
N VAL A 34 -16.42 -20.84 5.46
CA VAL A 34 -16.94 -22.21 5.40
C VAL A 34 -18.17 -22.39 6.30
N VAL A 35 -18.27 -21.64 7.40
CA VAL A 35 -19.45 -21.66 8.29
C VAL A 35 -20.70 -21.14 7.56
N PHE A 36 -20.53 -20.11 6.71
CA PHE A 36 -21.62 -19.52 5.93
C PHE A 36 -21.86 -20.26 4.59
N TYR A 37 -20.82 -20.93 4.07
CA TYR A 37 -20.82 -21.65 2.81
C TYR A 37 -20.25 -23.07 3.00
N PRO A 38 -20.99 -24.00 3.66
CA PRO A 38 -20.49 -25.35 4.00
C PRO A 38 -20.07 -26.20 2.81
N HIS A 39 -20.63 -25.93 1.62
CA HIS A 39 -20.25 -26.62 0.38
C HIS A 39 -18.82 -26.32 -0.07
N GLU A 40 -18.17 -25.27 0.46
CA GLU A 40 -16.78 -24.92 0.19
C GLU A 40 -15.79 -25.53 1.20
N ILE A 41 -16.19 -26.52 2.02
CA ILE A 41 -15.33 -27.14 3.02
C ILE A 41 -14.03 -27.71 2.44
N ASN A 42 -14.05 -28.12 1.17
CA ASN A 42 -12.88 -28.62 0.46
C ASN A 42 -11.75 -27.56 0.36
N GLN A 43 -12.07 -26.27 0.52
CA GLN A 43 -11.07 -25.20 0.49
C GLN A 43 -10.14 -25.25 1.72
N VAL A 44 -10.56 -25.89 2.82
CA VAL A 44 -9.76 -26.02 4.07
C VAL A 44 -8.41 -26.66 3.80
N GLN A 45 -8.31 -27.61 2.87
CA GLN A 45 -7.07 -28.29 2.51
C GLN A 45 -5.98 -27.38 1.96
N TYR A 46 -6.33 -26.22 1.41
CA TYR A 46 -5.37 -25.26 0.86
C TYR A 46 -4.84 -24.28 1.91
N PHE A 47 -5.57 -24.06 3.00
CA PHE A 47 -5.23 -23.08 4.02
C PHE A 47 -4.67 -23.69 5.29
N LEU A 48 -5.23 -24.82 5.76
CA LEU A 48 -4.87 -25.42 7.03
C LEU A 48 -3.41 -25.94 7.09
N PRO A 49 -2.91 -26.71 6.09
CA PRO A 49 -1.53 -27.18 6.12
C PRO A 49 -0.50 -26.07 6.13
N PRO A 50 -0.53 -25.06 5.22
CA PRO A 50 0.44 -23.98 5.25
C PRO A 50 0.33 -23.12 6.51
N ALA A 51 -0.87 -22.88 7.04
CA ALA A 51 -1.04 -22.20 8.31
C ALA A 51 -0.35 -22.93 9.46
N PHE A 52 -0.54 -24.24 9.54
CA PHE A 52 0.11 -25.09 10.56
C PHE A 52 1.64 -25.07 10.45
N VAL A 53 2.17 -25.20 9.23
CA VAL A 53 3.62 -25.15 8.98
C VAL A 53 4.21 -23.80 9.39
N LEU A 54 3.56 -22.69 9.04
CA LEU A 54 4.02 -21.34 9.40
C LEU A 54 3.95 -21.09 10.91
N ILE A 55 2.89 -21.55 11.58
CA ILE A 55 2.76 -21.45 13.04
C ILE A 55 3.82 -22.30 13.74
N LEU A 56 4.03 -23.54 13.29
CA LEU A 56 5.03 -24.45 13.87
C LEU A 56 6.44 -23.90 13.68
N PHE A 57 6.79 -23.45 12.46
CA PHE A 57 8.07 -22.81 12.18
C PHE A 57 8.29 -21.60 13.09
N GLY A 58 7.27 -20.77 13.25
CA GLY A 58 7.31 -19.60 14.11
C GLY A 58 7.52 -19.96 15.58
N PHE A 59 6.83 -20.96 16.07
CA PHE A 59 6.96 -21.44 17.44
C PHE A 59 8.36 -22.00 17.72
N ILE A 60 8.88 -22.85 16.82
CA ILE A 60 10.24 -23.40 16.93
C ILE A 60 11.28 -22.28 16.90
N SER A 61 11.16 -21.34 15.95
CA SER A 61 12.06 -20.19 15.85
C SER A 61 12.05 -19.36 17.14
N LYS A 62 10.86 -19.10 17.71
CA LYS A 62 10.73 -18.35 18.97
C LYS A 62 11.41 -19.04 20.13
N ILE A 63 11.29 -20.37 20.26
CA ILE A 63 11.96 -21.14 21.31
C ILE A 63 13.49 -21.09 21.14
N LEU A 64 13.99 -21.34 19.92
CA LEU A 64 15.43 -21.39 19.64
C LEU A 64 16.13 -20.04 19.92
N TYR A 65 15.45 -18.94 19.60
CA TYR A 65 16.02 -17.59 19.70
C TYR A 65 15.51 -16.78 20.91
N ALA A 66 14.70 -17.35 21.81
CA ALA A 66 14.15 -16.67 23.00
C ALA A 66 15.21 -16.00 23.88
N LYS A 67 16.40 -16.61 24.00
CA LYS A 67 17.52 -16.07 24.79
C LYS A 67 18.03 -14.71 24.26
N TYR A 68 17.78 -14.38 22.99
CA TYR A 68 18.22 -13.15 22.36
C TYR A 68 17.16 -12.02 22.41
N ASP A 69 15.97 -12.25 22.95
CA ASP A 69 14.89 -11.24 23.03
C ASP A 69 15.28 -9.98 23.84
N LYS A 70 16.31 -10.07 24.68
CA LYS A 70 16.86 -8.93 25.43
C LYS A 70 17.90 -8.13 24.67
N GLU A 71 18.36 -8.61 23.52
CA GLU A 71 19.32 -7.91 22.66
C GLU A 71 18.65 -6.74 21.95
N ARG A 72 19.48 -5.89 21.35
CA ARG A 72 19.02 -4.74 20.54
C ARG A 72 19.49 -4.91 19.13
N LEU A 73 18.61 -4.58 18.17
CA LEU A 73 19.00 -4.45 16.78
C LEU A 73 20.05 -3.33 16.64
N GLU A 74 21.05 -3.59 15.83
CA GLU A 74 22.01 -2.54 15.42
C GLU A 74 21.31 -1.53 14.49
N ARG A 75 22.01 -0.40 14.26
CA ARG A 75 21.51 0.62 13.35
C ARG A 75 21.29 0.03 11.94
N HIS A 76 20.14 0.27 11.36
CA HIS A 76 19.69 -0.20 10.03
C HIS A 76 19.40 -1.73 9.91
N GLN A 77 19.48 -2.51 10.97
CA GLN A 77 19.00 -3.90 10.96
C GLN A 77 17.45 -4.00 11.01
N ASP A 78 16.79 -2.96 11.50
CA ASP A 78 15.36 -2.75 11.39
C ASP A 78 14.86 -2.77 9.94
N ALA A 79 15.58 -2.12 9.01
CA ALA A 79 15.26 -2.17 7.59
C ALA A 79 15.38 -3.60 7.01
N ILE A 80 16.45 -4.34 7.40
CA ILE A 80 16.60 -5.76 6.99
C ILE A 80 15.39 -6.58 7.48
N LEU A 81 15.03 -6.40 8.75
CA LEU A 81 13.90 -7.12 9.34
C LEU A 81 12.61 -6.84 8.57
N VAL A 82 12.28 -5.57 8.29
CA VAL A 82 11.06 -5.18 7.56
C VAL A 82 11.03 -5.82 6.17
N VAL A 83 12.13 -5.77 5.41
CA VAL A 83 12.21 -6.39 4.08
C VAL A 83 11.98 -7.90 4.16
N LEU A 84 12.61 -8.59 5.12
CA LEU A 84 12.43 -10.04 5.29
C LEU A 84 11.01 -10.41 5.73
N LEU A 85 10.37 -9.58 6.56
CA LEU A 85 8.99 -9.78 6.98
C LEU A 85 8.02 -9.71 5.79
N TRP A 86 8.21 -8.74 4.91
CA TRP A 86 7.39 -8.59 3.71
C TRP A 86 7.60 -9.76 2.73
N ILE A 87 8.86 -10.19 2.53
CA ILE A 87 9.16 -11.37 1.73
C ILE A 87 8.46 -12.60 2.32
N LEU A 88 8.58 -12.83 3.63
CA LEU A 88 7.93 -13.94 4.32
C LEU A 88 6.39 -13.87 4.17
N ALA A 89 5.79 -12.68 4.29
CA ALA A 89 4.36 -12.48 4.12
C ALA A 89 3.89 -12.82 2.70
N ILE A 90 4.56 -12.29 1.68
CA ILE A 90 4.21 -12.51 0.28
C ILE A 90 4.32 -13.99 -0.07
N PHE A 91 5.46 -14.63 0.22
CA PHE A 91 5.66 -16.03 -0.12
C PHE A 91 4.78 -16.97 0.73
N GLY A 92 4.59 -16.68 2.02
CA GLY A 92 3.69 -17.44 2.87
C GLY A 92 2.23 -17.38 2.40
N ALA A 93 1.78 -16.21 1.98
CA ALA A 93 0.44 -16.02 1.45
C ALA A 93 0.26 -16.53 0.00
N ALA A 94 1.33 -16.76 -0.74
CA ALA A 94 1.26 -17.39 -2.06
C ALA A 94 0.94 -18.88 -1.98
N ILE A 95 1.27 -19.55 -0.87
CA ILE A 95 1.13 -21.01 -0.75
C ILE A 95 -0.29 -21.51 -0.99
N PRO A 96 -1.36 -20.93 -0.42
CA PRO A 96 -2.72 -21.37 -0.72
C PRO A 96 -3.07 -21.32 -2.21
N PHE A 97 -2.64 -20.28 -2.94
CA PHE A 97 -2.87 -20.18 -4.38
C PHE A 97 -2.13 -21.28 -5.16
N ILE A 98 -0.88 -21.60 -4.80
CA ILE A 98 -0.10 -22.68 -5.44
C ILE A 98 -0.78 -24.03 -5.19
N LEU A 99 -1.27 -24.29 -3.99
CA LEU A 99 -1.87 -25.58 -3.62
C LEU A 99 -3.18 -25.90 -4.37
N THR A 100 -3.86 -24.89 -4.93
CA THR A 100 -5.03 -25.14 -5.80
C THR A 100 -4.65 -25.86 -7.09
N GLY A 101 -3.40 -25.76 -7.52
CA GLY A 101 -2.94 -26.27 -8.82
C GLY A 101 -3.35 -25.40 -10.02
N GLU A 102 -4.11 -24.32 -9.79
CA GLU A 102 -4.54 -23.40 -10.85
C GLU A 102 -3.51 -22.31 -11.15
N PHE A 103 -2.63 -22.01 -10.18
CA PHE A 103 -1.66 -20.91 -10.27
C PHE A 103 -0.22 -21.44 -10.19
N ASN A 104 0.61 -20.98 -11.11
CA ASN A 104 2.05 -21.18 -11.01
C ASN A 104 2.68 -20.22 -9.98
N LEU A 105 3.97 -20.43 -9.66
CA LEU A 105 4.66 -19.62 -8.65
C LEU A 105 4.61 -18.11 -8.95
N SER A 106 4.78 -17.70 -10.21
CA SER A 106 4.78 -16.29 -10.60
C SER A 106 3.41 -15.66 -10.39
N GLN A 107 2.34 -16.36 -10.74
CA GLN A 107 0.96 -15.92 -10.56
C GLN A 107 0.59 -15.85 -9.08
N ALA A 108 0.93 -16.86 -8.29
CA ALA A 108 0.62 -16.89 -6.85
C ALA A 108 1.36 -15.81 -6.07
N VAL A 109 2.65 -15.56 -6.38
CA VAL A 109 3.44 -14.47 -5.79
C VAL A 109 2.90 -13.11 -6.22
N PHE A 110 2.49 -12.95 -7.47
CA PHE A 110 1.86 -11.72 -7.95
C PHE A 110 0.55 -11.42 -7.20
N GLU A 111 -0.36 -12.41 -7.07
CA GLU A 111 -1.65 -12.22 -6.39
C GLU A 111 -1.45 -11.89 -4.90
N SER A 112 -0.56 -12.59 -4.21
CA SER A 112 -0.24 -12.31 -2.81
C SER A 112 0.45 -10.95 -2.62
N SER A 113 1.35 -10.56 -3.55
CA SER A 113 1.99 -9.24 -3.55
C SER A 113 0.95 -8.14 -3.74
N SER A 114 0.03 -8.32 -4.70
CA SER A 114 -1.06 -7.39 -4.96
C SER A 114 -2.03 -7.27 -3.76
N GLY A 115 -2.27 -8.38 -3.06
CA GLY A 115 -3.06 -8.39 -1.83
C GLY A 115 -2.39 -7.58 -0.72
N PHE A 116 -1.16 -7.93 -0.33
CA PHE A 116 -0.47 -7.27 0.78
C PHE A 116 -0.04 -5.83 0.48
N SER A 117 0.35 -5.52 -0.76
CA SER A 117 0.67 -4.14 -1.15
C SER A 117 -0.57 -3.26 -1.31
N THR A 118 -1.77 -3.84 -1.21
CA THR A 118 -3.05 -3.17 -1.47
C THR A 118 -3.14 -2.57 -2.89
N THR A 119 -2.60 -3.29 -3.88
CA THR A 119 -2.60 -2.82 -5.27
C THR A 119 -3.91 -3.14 -5.98
N GLY A 120 -4.40 -4.38 -5.89
CA GLY A 120 -5.68 -4.76 -6.51
C GLY A 120 -5.61 -5.30 -7.94
N LEU A 121 -4.43 -5.33 -8.58
CA LEU A 121 -4.22 -6.07 -9.82
C LEU A 121 -4.35 -7.58 -9.56
N THR A 122 -4.96 -8.33 -10.46
CA THR A 122 -5.30 -9.74 -10.19
C THR A 122 -5.06 -10.64 -11.40
N VAL A 123 -4.64 -11.86 -11.10
CA VAL A 123 -4.61 -13.00 -12.03
C VAL A 123 -5.75 -13.99 -11.74
N VAL A 124 -6.55 -13.74 -10.72
CA VAL A 124 -7.67 -14.61 -10.31
C VAL A 124 -8.91 -14.27 -11.12
N ASP A 125 -9.54 -15.29 -11.73
CA ASP A 125 -10.89 -15.17 -12.28
C ASP A 125 -11.90 -15.15 -11.14
N VAL A 126 -12.38 -13.96 -10.76
CA VAL A 126 -13.33 -13.77 -9.66
C VAL A 126 -14.70 -14.39 -9.91
N THR A 127 -15.02 -14.77 -11.15
CA THR A 127 -16.30 -15.41 -11.49
C THR A 127 -16.30 -16.90 -11.14
N ARG A 128 -15.11 -17.52 -11.08
CA ARG A 128 -14.91 -18.94 -10.76
C ARG A 128 -14.38 -19.17 -9.35
N ALA A 129 -13.74 -18.16 -8.77
CA ALA A 129 -13.12 -18.27 -7.46
C ALA A 129 -14.14 -18.53 -6.36
N SER A 130 -13.80 -19.42 -5.40
CA SER A 130 -14.61 -19.69 -4.22
C SER A 130 -14.74 -18.47 -3.33
N ARG A 131 -15.78 -18.37 -2.53
CA ARG A 131 -15.99 -17.28 -1.57
C ARG A 131 -14.92 -17.23 -0.49
N VAL A 132 -14.37 -18.40 -0.12
CA VAL A 132 -13.23 -18.49 0.78
C VAL A 132 -12.02 -17.76 0.17
N PHE A 133 -11.67 -18.01 -1.11
CA PHE A 133 -10.56 -17.31 -1.77
C PHE A 133 -10.85 -15.82 -2.03
N LEU A 134 -12.08 -15.45 -2.39
CA LEU A 134 -12.47 -14.04 -2.54
C LEU A 134 -12.31 -13.28 -1.23
N PHE A 135 -12.76 -13.86 -0.11
CA PHE A 135 -12.58 -13.25 1.20
C PHE A 135 -11.11 -13.25 1.64
N TYR A 136 -10.34 -14.30 1.31
CA TYR A 136 -8.90 -14.34 1.54
C TYR A 136 -8.18 -13.15 0.93
N ARG A 137 -8.46 -12.81 -0.32
CA ARG A 137 -7.90 -11.65 -1.01
C ARG A 137 -8.20 -10.35 -0.26
N SER A 138 -9.42 -10.18 0.22
CA SER A 138 -9.82 -9.02 1.03
C SER A 138 -9.10 -8.97 2.39
N VAL A 139 -8.88 -10.13 3.03
CA VAL A 139 -8.10 -10.23 4.28
C VAL A 139 -6.64 -9.82 4.06
N LEU A 140 -6.03 -10.23 2.94
CA LEU A 140 -4.66 -9.79 2.59
C LEU A 140 -4.59 -8.27 2.46
N GLN A 141 -5.56 -7.65 1.78
CA GLN A 141 -5.63 -6.19 1.65
C GLN A 141 -5.90 -5.50 2.99
N PHE A 142 -6.75 -6.08 3.84
CA PHE A 142 -6.99 -5.54 5.18
C PHE A 142 -5.71 -5.46 6.00
N VAL A 143 -4.97 -6.57 6.06
CA VAL A 143 -3.72 -6.64 6.83
C VAL A 143 -2.62 -5.78 6.22
N GLY A 144 -2.49 -5.79 4.90
CA GLY A 144 -1.53 -4.97 4.16
C GLY A 144 -1.82 -3.48 4.29
N GLY A 145 -3.09 -3.07 4.22
CA GLY A 145 -3.53 -1.69 4.38
C GLY A 145 -3.32 -1.16 5.80
N ALA A 146 -3.65 -1.96 6.81
CA ALA A 146 -3.36 -1.60 8.20
C ALA A 146 -1.86 -1.47 8.49
N GLY A 147 -1.00 -2.11 7.66
CA GLY A 147 0.44 -2.20 7.84
C GLY A 147 0.83 -3.45 8.65
N LEU A 148 1.65 -4.30 8.04
CA LEU A 148 2.10 -5.54 8.68
C LEU A 148 2.79 -5.28 10.01
N VAL A 149 3.65 -4.26 10.06
CA VAL A 149 4.37 -3.87 11.28
C VAL A 149 3.44 -3.27 12.31
N LEU A 150 2.43 -2.50 11.90
CA LEU A 150 1.47 -1.91 12.84
C LEU A 150 0.62 -3.00 13.51
N VAL A 151 0.15 -3.99 12.75
CA VAL A 151 -0.59 -5.13 13.30
C VAL A 151 0.24 -5.86 14.35
N LEU A 152 1.53 -6.07 14.08
CA LEU A 152 2.43 -6.71 15.02
C LEU A 152 2.68 -5.86 16.27
N THR A 153 2.97 -4.58 16.10
CA THR A 153 3.30 -3.69 17.22
C THR A 153 2.10 -3.44 18.11
N ALA A 154 0.89 -3.45 17.56
CA ALA A 154 -0.34 -3.37 18.33
C ALA A 154 -0.54 -4.59 19.27
N THR A 155 0.10 -5.73 18.93
CA THR A 155 -0.04 -7.00 19.67
C THR A 155 1.11 -7.30 20.62
N ILE A 156 2.34 -6.84 20.39
CA ILE A 156 3.50 -7.49 21.01
C ILE A 156 4.39 -6.63 21.92
N SER A 157 4.82 -5.42 21.60
CA SER A 157 5.69 -4.63 22.49
C SER A 157 6.07 -3.24 22.00
N ASP A 158 6.21 -2.28 22.95
CA ASP A 158 6.58 -0.87 22.70
C ASP A 158 8.04 -0.65 22.25
N LYS A 159 8.99 -1.50 22.66
CA LYS A 159 10.42 -1.14 22.57
C LYS A 159 11.01 -1.13 21.17
N PHE A 160 10.51 -1.94 20.27
CA PHE A 160 11.05 -2.11 18.89
C PHE A 160 10.10 -1.66 17.79
N GLY A 161 8.81 -1.61 18.10
CA GLY A 161 7.77 -1.25 17.14
C GLY A 161 7.98 0.12 16.49
N MET A 162 8.50 1.11 17.23
CA MET A 162 8.72 2.45 16.73
C MET A 162 9.73 2.51 15.57
N ARG A 163 10.83 1.75 15.65
CA ARG A 163 11.83 1.71 14.58
C ARG A 163 11.31 1.03 13.34
N MET A 164 10.60 -0.10 13.52
CA MET A 164 9.98 -0.82 12.41
C MET A 164 8.84 -0.02 11.77
N TYR A 165 8.02 0.67 12.57
CA TYR A 165 6.96 1.54 12.10
C TYR A 165 7.51 2.69 11.24
N ASN A 166 8.60 3.32 11.69
CA ASN A 166 9.27 4.35 10.90
C ASN A 166 9.92 3.76 9.64
N ALA A 167 10.40 2.51 9.70
CA ALA A 167 10.99 1.80 8.56
C ALA A 167 9.94 1.40 7.49
N GLU A 168 8.66 1.28 7.85
CA GLU A 168 7.55 1.14 6.87
C GLU A 168 7.12 2.49 6.23
N GLY A 169 7.87 3.57 6.43
CA GLY A 169 7.56 4.88 5.86
C GLY A 169 6.59 5.72 6.69
N HIS A 170 6.26 5.31 7.90
CA HIS A 170 5.37 6.03 8.81
C HIS A 170 6.20 6.93 9.77
N GLY A 171 6.58 8.13 9.33
CA GLY A 171 7.40 9.06 10.13
C GLY A 171 6.68 9.78 11.28
N ASP A 172 5.38 9.61 11.43
CA ASP A 172 4.55 10.38 12.36
C ASP A 172 4.20 9.61 13.64
N LYS A 173 4.44 10.20 14.80
CA LYS A 173 4.06 9.62 16.09
C LYS A 173 2.65 10.04 16.48
N LEU A 174 1.70 9.10 16.56
CA LEU A 174 0.33 9.35 17.03
C LEU A 174 0.28 9.66 18.52
N MET A 175 0.98 8.89 19.32
CA MET A 175 1.03 9.03 20.78
C MET A 175 2.41 8.60 21.29
N PRO A 176 2.78 8.97 22.54
CA PRO A 176 4.00 8.47 23.18
C PRO A 176 4.08 6.95 23.25
N ASN A 177 2.92 6.26 23.19
CA ASN A 177 2.81 4.81 23.25
C ASN A 177 2.31 4.27 21.89
N LEU A 178 3.15 3.50 21.21
CA LEU A 178 2.90 2.97 19.87
C LEU A 178 1.76 1.93 19.85
N ILE A 179 1.65 1.10 20.90
CA ILE A 179 0.56 0.10 21.02
C ILE A 179 -0.79 0.80 21.04
N ARG A 180 -0.92 1.89 21.80
CA ARG A 180 -2.16 2.68 21.80
C ARG A 180 -2.44 3.28 20.44
N SER A 181 -1.40 3.83 19.79
CA SER A 181 -1.53 4.37 18.43
C SER A 181 -2.05 3.31 17.45
N GLY A 182 -1.44 2.11 17.45
CA GLY A 182 -1.85 1.01 16.60
C GLY A 182 -3.30 0.57 16.84
N ARG A 183 -3.71 0.46 18.11
CA ARG A 183 -5.09 0.10 18.46
C ARG A 183 -6.10 1.14 17.99
N TYR A 184 -5.79 2.44 18.11
CA TYR A 184 -6.66 3.51 17.59
C TYR A 184 -6.78 3.49 16.08
N ILE A 185 -5.65 3.29 15.36
CA ILE A 185 -5.67 3.15 13.90
C ILE A 185 -6.53 1.97 13.48
N LEU A 186 -6.33 0.80 14.08
CA LEU A 186 -7.13 -0.40 13.79
C LEU A 186 -8.62 -0.19 14.12
N ALA A 187 -8.94 0.50 15.22
CA ALA A 187 -10.33 0.80 15.58
C ALA A 187 -11.01 1.74 14.57
N ILE A 188 -10.32 2.79 14.12
CA ILE A 188 -10.81 3.69 13.08
C ILE A 188 -11.02 2.92 11.77
N TYR A 189 -10.04 2.11 11.39
CA TYR A 189 -10.06 1.29 10.19
C TYR A 189 -11.25 0.32 10.18
N LEU A 190 -11.43 -0.45 11.26
CA LEU A 190 -12.58 -1.34 11.45
C LEU A 190 -13.91 -0.57 11.47
N GLY A 191 -13.93 0.60 12.10
CA GLY A 191 -15.11 1.46 12.13
C GLY A 191 -15.57 1.85 10.72
N TYR A 192 -14.65 2.25 9.84
CA TYR A 192 -14.99 2.55 8.45
C TYR A 192 -15.43 1.31 7.67
N VAL A 193 -14.82 0.14 7.91
CA VAL A 193 -15.26 -1.11 7.27
C VAL A 193 -16.70 -1.44 7.68
N ILE A 194 -17.04 -1.34 8.97
CA ILE A 194 -18.39 -1.61 9.47
C ILE A 194 -19.40 -0.63 8.85
N VAL A 195 -19.11 0.68 8.92
CA VAL A 195 -19.99 1.71 8.35
C VAL A 195 -20.15 1.51 6.83
N GLY A 196 -19.06 1.26 6.11
CA GLY A 196 -19.08 1.00 4.67
C GLY A 196 -19.90 -0.23 4.31
N THR A 197 -19.74 -1.33 5.05
CA THR A 197 -20.53 -2.56 4.84
C THR A 197 -22.01 -2.30 5.03
N ILE A 198 -22.40 -1.59 6.11
CA ILE A 198 -23.81 -1.25 6.38
C ILE A 198 -24.38 -0.37 5.25
N LEU A 199 -23.66 0.65 4.82
CA LEU A 199 -24.10 1.53 3.73
C LEU A 199 -24.26 0.76 2.41
N TYR A 200 -23.32 -0.11 2.06
CA TYR A 200 -23.42 -0.93 0.86
C TYR A 200 -24.64 -1.87 0.90
N ILE A 201 -24.93 -2.48 2.06
CA ILE A 201 -26.11 -3.34 2.22
C ILE A 201 -27.42 -2.52 2.07
N ILE A 202 -27.48 -1.32 2.70
CA ILE A 202 -28.64 -0.41 2.57
C ILE A 202 -28.89 -0.04 1.10
N PHE A 203 -27.82 0.15 0.31
CA PHE A 203 -27.92 0.50 -1.11
C PHE A 203 -28.06 -0.72 -2.04
N GLY A 204 -28.32 -1.92 -1.48
CA GLY A 204 -28.70 -3.12 -2.24
C GLY A 204 -27.55 -4.07 -2.60
N MET A 205 -26.36 -3.89 -2.04
CA MET A 205 -25.27 -4.85 -2.22
C MET A 205 -25.47 -6.05 -1.29
N HIS A 206 -25.25 -7.28 -1.81
CA HIS A 206 -25.31 -8.48 -0.99
C HIS A 206 -24.25 -8.43 0.13
N TRP A 207 -24.56 -8.91 1.33
CA TRP A 207 -23.70 -8.76 2.53
C TRP A 207 -22.25 -9.22 2.32
N PHE A 208 -22.04 -10.33 1.59
CA PHE A 208 -20.71 -10.85 1.31
C PHE A 208 -19.90 -9.88 0.43
N ASP A 209 -20.53 -9.38 -0.64
CA ASP A 209 -19.88 -8.40 -1.53
C ASP A 209 -19.66 -7.07 -0.79
N ALA A 210 -20.63 -6.63 0.01
CA ALA A 210 -20.55 -5.41 0.81
C ALA A 210 -19.36 -5.43 1.78
N LEU A 211 -19.15 -6.53 2.50
CA LEU A 211 -18.04 -6.71 3.41
C LEU A 211 -16.70 -6.67 2.67
N ASN A 212 -16.58 -7.43 1.57
CA ASN A 212 -15.34 -7.48 0.79
C ASN A 212 -15.00 -6.12 0.17
N HIS A 213 -15.98 -5.44 -0.44
CA HIS A 213 -15.76 -4.13 -1.05
C HIS A 213 -15.47 -3.05 0.00
N ALA A 214 -16.11 -3.08 1.18
CA ALA A 214 -15.81 -2.14 2.25
C ALA A 214 -14.38 -2.30 2.78
N ILE A 215 -13.95 -3.54 3.01
CA ILE A 215 -12.57 -3.86 3.41
C ILE A 215 -11.58 -3.31 2.37
N CYS A 216 -11.78 -3.66 1.09
CA CYS A 216 -10.86 -3.29 0.04
C CYS A 216 -10.89 -1.79 -0.29
N ALA A 217 -12.04 -1.10 -0.12
CA ALA A 217 -12.14 0.36 -0.28
C ALA A 217 -11.35 1.12 0.78
N VAL A 218 -11.52 0.75 2.06
CA VAL A 218 -10.82 1.39 3.19
C VAL A 218 -9.33 1.03 3.18
N ALA A 219 -8.99 -0.20 2.74
CA ALA A 219 -7.62 -0.62 2.50
C ALA A 219 -6.95 0.10 1.32
N THR A 220 -7.72 0.87 0.53
CA THR A 220 -7.28 1.41 -0.77
C THR A 220 -6.64 0.33 -1.66
N GLY A 221 -7.28 -0.84 -1.73
CA GLY A 221 -6.69 -2.01 -2.37
C GLY A 221 -7.41 -2.49 -3.63
N GLY A 222 -8.70 -2.16 -3.80
CA GLY A 222 -9.46 -2.34 -5.05
C GLY A 222 -9.80 -3.76 -5.47
N PHE A 223 -9.47 -4.79 -4.69
CA PHE A 223 -9.98 -6.13 -5.00
C PHE A 223 -11.50 -6.17 -4.96
N SER A 224 -12.09 -6.82 -5.94
CA SER A 224 -13.54 -6.97 -6.09
C SER A 224 -13.93 -8.44 -6.15
N THR A 225 -15.16 -8.71 -5.75
CA THR A 225 -15.85 -10.01 -5.96
C THR A 225 -16.52 -10.07 -7.34
N LYS A 226 -16.47 -8.99 -8.13
CA LYS A 226 -17.07 -8.86 -9.46
C LYS A 226 -16.03 -8.49 -10.50
N ALA A 227 -16.10 -9.10 -11.68
CA ALA A 227 -15.18 -8.81 -12.78
C ALA A 227 -15.22 -7.34 -13.25
N GLN A 228 -16.39 -6.70 -13.17
CA GLN A 228 -16.58 -5.29 -13.54
C GLN A 228 -16.35 -4.33 -12.36
N SER A 229 -15.77 -4.78 -11.26
CA SER A 229 -15.54 -3.97 -10.05
C SER A 229 -16.86 -3.33 -9.55
N ILE A 230 -16.83 -2.09 -9.07
CA ILE A 230 -18.00 -1.33 -8.62
C ILE A 230 -18.99 -1.06 -9.76
N GLY A 231 -18.50 -0.99 -11.01
CA GLY A 231 -19.35 -0.82 -12.20
C GLY A 231 -20.42 -1.88 -12.40
N TYR A 232 -20.24 -3.07 -11.81
CA TYR A 232 -21.25 -4.13 -11.82
C TYR A 232 -22.61 -3.68 -11.24
N TYR A 233 -22.59 -2.85 -10.21
CA TYR A 233 -23.82 -2.44 -9.50
C TYR A 233 -24.58 -1.31 -10.19
N GLN A 234 -23.94 -0.52 -11.05
CA GLN A 234 -24.52 0.63 -11.77
C GLN A 234 -25.35 1.56 -10.86
N SER A 235 -24.94 1.73 -9.62
CA SER A 235 -25.67 2.43 -8.55
C SER A 235 -24.89 3.65 -8.06
N LEU A 236 -25.43 4.84 -8.27
CA LEU A 236 -24.82 6.09 -7.81
C LEU A 236 -24.61 6.13 -6.28
N PRO A 237 -25.55 5.68 -5.41
CA PRO A 237 -25.34 5.62 -3.98
C PRO A 237 -24.15 4.71 -3.58
N ILE A 238 -23.97 3.57 -4.26
CA ILE A 238 -22.82 2.67 -4.05
C ILE A 238 -21.54 3.36 -4.46
N GLU A 239 -21.51 4.05 -5.58
CA GLU A 239 -20.34 4.80 -6.06
C GLU A 239 -19.94 5.93 -5.10
N ILE A 240 -20.91 6.70 -4.61
CA ILE A 240 -20.67 7.78 -3.62
C ILE A 240 -20.13 7.19 -2.31
N THR A 241 -20.70 6.08 -1.84
CA THR A 241 -20.18 5.37 -0.67
C THR A 241 -18.75 4.91 -0.88
N THR A 242 -18.44 4.38 -2.07
CA THR A 242 -17.09 3.98 -2.44
C THR A 242 -16.12 5.17 -2.42
N ILE A 243 -16.51 6.30 -3.00
CA ILE A 243 -15.71 7.55 -2.98
C ILE A 243 -15.43 7.97 -1.54
N PHE A 244 -16.45 7.95 -0.67
CA PHE A 244 -16.27 8.27 0.75
C PHE A 244 -15.25 7.34 1.43
N LEU A 245 -15.34 6.03 1.23
CA LEU A 245 -14.41 5.05 1.80
C LEU A 245 -13.00 5.18 1.22
N MET A 246 -12.86 5.46 -0.08
CA MET A 246 -11.58 5.74 -0.72
C MET A 246 -10.89 6.96 -0.10
N PHE A 247 -11.62 8.05 0.14
CA PHE A 247 -11.09 9.22 0.84
C PHE A 247 -10.71 8.89 2.28
N ALA A 248 -11.55 8.11 2.99
CA ALA A 248 -11.26 7.70 4.36
C ALA A 248 -9.97 6.87 4.43
N GLY A 249 -9.78 5.89 3.55
CA GLY A 249 -8.55 5.08 3.48
C GLY A 249 -7.32 5.88 3.05
N GLY A 250 -7.47 6.79 2.07
CA GLY A 250 -6.38 7.62 1.53
C GLY A 250 -5.98 8.79 2.44
N THR A 251 -6.78 9.13 3.45
CA THR A 251 -6.46 10.21 4.40
C THR A 251 -5.57 9.67 5.53
N ASN A 252 -4.57 10.45 5.93
CA ASN A 252 -3.70 10.12 7.04
C ASN A 252 -4.50 9.84 8.33
N PHE A 253 -4.23 8.71 8.99
CA PHE A 253 -4.96 8.29 10.21
C PHE A 253 -4.91 9.31 11.35
N PHE A 254 -3.87 10.13 11.42
CA PHE A 254 -3.79 11.26 12.34
C PHE A 254 -4.85 12.33 12.10
N VAL A 255 -5.14 12.60 10.84
CA VAL A 255 -6.17 13.57 10.48
C VAL A 255 -7.52 13.10 10.98
N HIS A 256 -7.83 11.80 10.88
CA HIS A 256 -9.05 11.23 11.47
C HIS A 256 -9.09 11.42 12.98
N LEU A 257 -7.98 11.21 13.68
CA LEU A 257 -7.91 11.42 15.13
C LEU A 257 -8.14 12.91 15.48
N LEU A 258 -7.56 13.85 14.71
CA LEU A 258 -7.81 15.28 14.90
C LEU A 258 -9.29 15.64 14.69
N VAL A 259 -9.94 15.04 13.70
CA VAL A 259 -11.37 15.22 13.42
C VAL A 259 -12.22 14.69 14.58
N ILE A 260 -11.98 13.43 15.00
CA ILE A 260 -12.72 12.79 16.10
C ILE A 260 -12.54 13.56 17.43
N THR A 261 -11.35 14.14 17.67
CA THR A 261 -11.08 14.95 18.88
C THR A 261 -11.50 16.40 18.76
N GLY A 262 -12.26 16.79 17.72
CA GLY A 262 -12.79 18.15 17.53
C GLY A 262 -11.79 19.20 17.06
N LYS A 263 -10.56 18.80 16.70
CA LYS A 263 -9.49 19.71 16.24
C LYS A 263 -9.54 19.95 14.72
N TRP A 264 -10.72 20.28 14.19
CA TRP A 264 -10.98 20.44 12.74
C TRP A 264 -10.07 21.47 12.06
N LYS A 265 -9.78 22.60 12.74
CA LYS A 265 -8.91 23.64 12.21
C LYS A 265 -7.47 23.13 11.99
N SER A 266 -6.99 22.26 12.86
CA SER A 266 -5.66 21.63 12.72
C SER A 266 -5.64 20.62 11.60
N ALA A 267 -6.70 19.82 11.44
CA ALA A 267 -6.87 18.87 10.36
C ALA A 267 -6.84 19.56 8.97
N LEU A 268 -7.59 20.64 8.80
CA LEU A 268 -7.66 21.40 7.54
C LEU A 268 -6.38 22.17 7.21
N LYS A 269 -5.62 22.60 8.23
CA LYS A 269 -4.33 23.30 8.04
C LYS A 269 -3.17 22.36 7.75
N HIS A 270 -3.34 21.06 7.96
CA HIS A 270 -2.31 20.07 7.68
C HIS A 270 -1.91 20.10 6.20
N ILE A 271 -0.60 20.10 5.91
CA ILE A 271 -0.09 20.25 4.55
C ILE A 271 -0.63 19.16 3.60
N GLU A 272 -0.65 17.90 4.05
CA GLU A 272 -1.16 16.77 3.25
C GLU A 272 -2.64 16.93 2.95
N THR A 273 -3.46 17.22 3.96
CA THR A 273 -4.90 17.40 3.80
C THR A 273 -5.19 18.51 2.80
N LYS A 274 -4.49 19.64 2.95
CA LYS A 274 -4.67 20.78 2.06
C LYS A 274 -4.27 20.45 0.62
N SER A 275 -3.08 19.86 0.38
CA SER A 275 -2.64 19.49 -0.96
C SER A 275 -3.54 18.42 -1.56
N PHE A 276 -3.91 17.39 -0.81
CA PHE A 276 -4.74 16.28 -1.27
C PHE A 276 -6.11 16.77 -1.79
N TYR A 277 -6.84 17.53 -0.98
CA TYR A 277 -8.18 17.98 -1.39
C TYR A 277 -8.14 19.03 -2.50
N ILE A 278 -7.17 19.97 -2.49
CA ILE A 278 -7.04 20.98 -3.55
C ILE A 278 -6.67 20.32 -4.89
N ILE A 279 -5.65 19.46 -4.90
CA ILE A 279 -5.19 18.78 -6.11
C ILE A 279 -6.31 17.89 -6.65
N THR A 280 -6.99 17.14 -5.80
CA THR A 280 -8.10 16.28 -6.22
C THR A 280 -9.25 17.09 -6.79
N ALA A 281 -9.65 18.19 -6.16
CA ALA A 281 -10.74 19.04 -6.67
C ALA A 281 -10.41 19.65 -8.03
N LEU A 282 -9.19 20.18 -8.20
CA LEU A 282 -8.72 20.72 -9.47
C LEU A 282 -8.68 19.64 -10.57
N ALA A 283 -8.12 18.48 -10.25
CA ALA A 283 -7.99 17.41 -11.22
C ALA A 283 -9.35 16.78 -11.59
N VAL A 284 -10.29 16.66 -10.66
CA VAL A 284 -11.68 16.25 -10.96
C VAL A 284 -12.35 17.26 -11.90
N SER A 285 -12.16 18.55 -11.67
CA SER A 285 -12.70 19.58 -12.58
C SER A 285 -12.11 19.45 -13.98
N ILE A 286 -10.79 19.28 -14.09
CA ILE A 286 -10.09 19.09 -15.37
C ILE A 286 -10.51 17.78 -16.03
N SER A 287 -10.64 16.68 -15.28
CA SER A 287 -11.15 15.38 -15.75
C SER A 287 -12.54 15.52 -16.36
N THR A 288 -13.43 16.20 -15.64
CA THR A 288 -14.80 16.45 -16.11
C THR A 288 -14.80 17.19 -17.43
N LEU A 289 -14.06 18.30 -17.51
CA LEU A 289 -13.97 19.09 -18.75
C LEU A 289 -13.43 18.27 -19.93
N SER A 290 -12.41 17.42 -19.68
CA SER A 290 -11.81 16.59 -20.74
C SER A 290 -12.76 15.50 -21.25
N LEU A 291 -13.70 15.05 -20.42
CA LEU A 291 -14.65 13.98 -20.76
C LEU A 291 -15.99 14.49 -21.34
N ILE A 292 -16.30 15.79 -21.27
CA ILE A 292 -17.58 16.32 -21.76
C ILE A 292 -17.79 15.97 -23.25
N SER A 293 -16.80 16.21 -24.09
CA SER A 293 -16.90 15.88 -25.52
C SER A 293 -17.01 14.39 -25.77
N TYR A 294 -16.31 13.57 -24.99
CA TYR A 294 -16.35 12.11 -25.10
C TYR A 294 -17.73 11.54 -24.75
N TYR A 295 -18.42 12.13 -23.77
CA TYR A 295 -19.78 11.76 -23.38
C TYR A 295 -20.86 12.65 -24.00
N HIS A 296 -20.65 13.09 -25.25
CA HIS A 296 -21.63 13.81 -26.06
C HIS A 296 -22.26 15.05 -25.38
N GLY A 297 -21.47 15.80 -24.60
CA GLY A 297 -21.91 16.99 -23.88
C GLY A 297 -22.59 16.75 -22.53
N SER A 298 -22.71 15.51 -22.09
CA SER A 298 -23.33 15.18 -20.79
C SER A 298 -22.38 15.52 -19.63
N PHE A 299 -22.58 16.68 -19.00
CA PHE A 299 -21.81 17.12 -17.83
C PHE A 299 -21.92 16.13 -16.65
N GLY A 300 -23.14 15.66 -16.34
CA GLY A 300 -23.37 14.75 -15.22
C GLY A 300 -22.63 13.41 -15.38
N THR A 301 -22.63 12.86 -16.59
CA THR A 301 -21.91 11.63 -16.93
C THR A 301 -20.39 11.86 -16.86
N ALA A 302 -19.90 12.94 -17.45
CA ALA A 302 -18.49 13.31 -17.42
C ALA A 302 -17.97 13.50 -15.99
N LEU A 303 -18.75 14.18 -15.14
CA LEU A 303 -18.41 14.39 -13.73
C LEU A 303 -18.38 13.05 -12.97
N ARG A 304 -19.40 12.19 -13.13
CA ARG A 304 -19.49 10.88 -12.46
C ARG A 304 -18.26 10.03 -12.76
N TYR A 305 -17.94 9.83 -14.02
CA TYR A 305 -16.81 9.00 -14.44
C TYR A 305 -15.46 9.68 -14.16
N GLY A 306 -15.35 10.97 -14.41
CA GLY A 306 -14.13 11.74 -14.15
C GLY A 306 -13.76 11.76 -12.66
N ALA A 307 -14.73 12.07 -11.80
CA ALA A 307 -14.52 12.10 -10.36
C ALA A 307 -14.18 10.71 -9.80
N PHE A 308 -14.98 9.69 -10.14
CA PHE A 308 -14.78 8.35 -9.59
C PHE A 308 -13.38 7.81 -9.90
N HIS A 309 -12.97 7.80 -11.17
CA HIS A 309 -11.69 7.21 -11.55
C HIS A 309 -10.49 8.04 -11.12
N PHE A 310 -10.59 9.39 -11.14
CA PHE A 310 -9.48 10.20 -10.66
C PHE A 310 -9.29 10.03 -9.13
N ILE A 311 -10.39 10.00 -8.36
CA ILE A 311 -10.34 9.74 -6.92
C ILE A 311 -9.77 8.32 -6.67
N SER A 312 -10.22 7.33 -7.42
CA SER A 312 -9.69 5.96 -7.35
C SER A 312 -8.19 5.91 -7.64
N ALA A 313 -7.72 6.65 -8.64
CA ALA A 313 -6.30 6.74 -9.01
C ALA A 313 -5.46 7.41 -7.92
N VAL A 314 -5.87 8.60 -7.44
CA VAL A 314 -5.09 9.38 -6.46
C VAL A 314 -5.12 8.79 -5.05
N THR A 315 -6.20 8.09 -4.67
CA THR A 315 -6.28 7.36 -3.41
C THR A 315 -5.56 6.01 -3.46
N GLY A 316 -5.11 5.58 -4.64
CA GLY A 316 -4.48 4.27 -4.82
C GLY A 316 -5.45 3.10 -4.61
N THR A 317 -6.76 3.29 -4.86
CA THR A 317 -7.74 2.23 -4.59
C THR A 317 -7.94 1.28 -5.75
N GLY A 318 -7.95 1.80 -7.01
CA GLY A 318 -8.06 0.97 -8.21
C GLY A 318 -9.45 0.46 -8.55
N TYR A 319 -10.50 0.89 -7.86
CA TYR A 319 -11.87 0.58 -8.27
C TYR A 319 -12.25 1.31 -9.56
N GLN A 320 -13.07 0.66 -10.38
CA GLN A 320 -13.54 1.20 -11.65
C GLN A 320 -15.05 1.04 -11.81
N ILE A 321 -15.66 1.93 -12.59
CA ILE A 321 -17.07 1.90 -12.99
C ILE A 321 -17.27 1.86 -14.51
N ILE A 322 -16.15 1.76 -15.25
CA ILE A 322 -16.13 1.52 -16.71
C ILE A 322 -15.54 0.15 -16.99
N PRO A 323 -15.92 -0.52 -18.07
CA PRO A 323 -15.41 -1.85 -18.40
C PRO A 323 -13.94 -1.84 -18.84
N SER A 324 -13.45 -0.77 -19.43
CA SER A 324 -12.07 -0.65 -19.93
C SER A 324 -11.59 0.79 -19.96
N PHE A 325 -10.30 1.00 -19.75
CA PHE A 325 -9.63 2.30 -19.93
C PHE A 325 -9.10 2.51 -21.35
N THR A 326 -9.11 1.46 -22.19
CA THR A 326 -8.73 1.59 -23.60
C THR A 326 -9.74 2.42 -24.38
N GLY A 327 -9.27 3.34 -25.23
CA GLY A 327 -10.15 4.22 -26.00
C GLY A 327 -10.60 5.51 -25.33
N LEU A 328 -10.20 5.74 -24.08
CA LEU A 328 -10.41 7.04 -23.42
C LEU A 328 -9.56 8.15 -24.06
N PRO A 329 -9.99 9.43 -23.96
CA PRO A 329 -9.18 10.56 -24.44
C PRO A 329 -7.77 10.54 -23.83
N SER A 330 -6.74 10.69 -24.65
CA SER A 330 -5.33 10.59 -24.24
C SER A 330 -4.97 11.56 -23.11
N PHE A 331 -5.59 12.74 -23.11
CA PHE A 331 -5.38 13.71 -22.03
C PHE A 331 -5.91 13.19 -20.68
N TYR A 332 -7.13 12.64 -20.64
CA TYR A 332 -7.71 12.06 -19.42
C TYR A 332 -6.91 10.85 -18.95
N PHE A 333 -6.48 10.02 -19.88
CA PHE A 333 -5.61 8.87 -19.59
C PHE A 333 -4.29 9.31 -18.94
N GLY A 334 -3.64 10.36 -19.45
CA GLY A 334 -2.46 10.96 -18.85
C GLY A 334 -2.72 11.54 -17.45
N LEU A 335 -3.90 12.13 -17.24
CA LEU A 335 -4.29 12.67 -15.95
C LEU A 335 -4.46 11.56 -14.88
N LEU A 336 -4.98 10.40 -15.27
CA LEU A 336 -5.05 9.23 -14.39
C LEU A 336 -3.65 8.74 -14.01
N ILE A 337 -2.70 8.68 -14.96
CA ILE A 337 -1.30 8.34 -14.67
C ILE A 337 -0.72 9.30 -13.61
N VAL A 338 -0.93 10.60 -13.77
CA VAL A 338 -0.49 11.61 -12.80
C VAL A 338 -1.15 11.35 -11.43
N GLY A 339 -2.45 11.06 -11.38
CA GLY A 339 -3.16 10.72 -10.15
C GLY A 339 -2.54 9.51 -9.42
N MET A 340 -2.21 8.44 -10.17
CA MET A 340 -1.57 7.22 -9.63
C MET A 340 -0.17 7.49 -9.08
N ILE A 341 0.60 8.37 -9.72
CA ILE A 341 1.94 8.76 -9.28
C ILE A 341 1.89 9.61 -8.00
N LEU A 342 0.96 10.56 -7.93
CA LEU A 342 0.86 11.50 -6.79
C LEU A 342 0.54 10.78 -5.49
N GLY A 343 -0.36 9.80 -5.51
CA GLY A 343 -0.80 9.07 -4.31
C GLY A 343 -1.54 9.95 -3.30
N ALA A 344 -1.82 9.38 -2.12
CA ALA A 344 -2.57 10.04 -1.04
C ALA A 344 -1.68 10.37 0.19
N GLY A 345 -2.20 10.43 1.40
CA GLY A 345 -1.48 10.86 2.61
C GLY A 345 -0.38 9.90 3.07
N VAL A 346 0.67 10.43 3.69
CA VAL A 346 1.64 9.64 4.48
C VAL A 346 0.90 9.08 5.71
N GLY A 347 1.09 7.81 6.05
CA GLY A 347 0.32 7.18 7.13
C GLY A 347 -1.14 6.89 6.75
N SER A 348 -1.44 6.80 5.46
CA SER A 348 -2.63 6.18 4.88
C SER A 348 -2.31 4.80 4.34
N THR A 349 -3.32 4.11 3.84
CA THR A 349 -3.17 2.78 3.24
C THR A 349 -2.59 2.78 1.81
N CYS A 350 -2.48 3.95 1.19
CA CYS A 350 -2.09 4.17 -0.21
C CYS A 350 -0.56 4.14 -0.43
N GLY A 351 -0.11 3.85 -1.66
CA GLY A 351 1.26 4.04 -2.16
C GLY A 351 1.50 5.39 -2.85
N GLY A 352 2.40 5.42 -3.85
CA GLY A 352 2.76 6.61 -4.62
C GLY A 352 3.76 7.55 -3.93
N ILE A 353 3.99 8.74 -4.52
CA ILE A 353 4.91 9.75 -3.99
C ILE A 353 4.47 10.30 -2.64
N LYS A 354 3.17 10.31 -2.36
CA LYS A 354 2.50 10.84 -1.17
C LYS A 354 2.32 12.36 -1.16
N GLN A 355 1.16 12.80 -0.69
CA GLN A 355 0.76 14.22 -0.69
C GLN A 355 1.64 15.14 0.17
N TYR A 356 2.31 14.59 1.19
CA TYR A 356 3.30 15.34 1.96
C TYR A 356 4.45 15.81 1.06
N ARG A 357 5.03 14.87 0.28
CA ARG A 357 6.15 15.16 -0.62
C ARG A 357 5.75 16.10 -1.74
N VAL A 358 4.55 15.93 -2.30
CA VAL A 358 3.99 16.83 -3.31
C VAL A 358 3.78 18.24 -2.74
N GLY A 359 3.16 18.36 -1.57
CA GLY A 359 2.93 19.65 -0.92
C GLY A 359 4.22 20.35 -0.52
N LEU A 360 5.21 19.60 -0.03
CA LEU A 360 6.54 20.13 0.28
C LEU A 360 7.26 20.57 -1.00
N GLY A 361 7.20 19.77 -2.08
CA GLY A 361 7.81 20.12 -3.36
C GLY A 361 7.24 21.40 -3.96
N ILE A 362 5.91 21.57 -3.96
CA ILE A 362 5.26 22.80 -4.45
C ILE A 362 5.71 24.02 -3.61
N LYS A 363 5.77 23.87 -2.28
CA LYS A 363 6.21 24.95 -1.40
C LYS A 363 7.69 25.29 -1.59
N SER A 364 8.56 24.29 -1.73
CA SER A 364 9.99 24.53 -1.91
C SER A 364 10.30 25.22 -3.24
N ILE A 365 9.56 24.91 -4.30
CA ILE A 365 9.62 25.66 -5.56
C ILE A 365 9.25 27.14 -5.31
N TYR A 366 8.13 27.39 -4.63
CA TYR A 366 7.71 28.76 -4.31
C TYR A 366 8.75 29.48 -3.45
N TRP A 367 9.32 28.84 -2.43
CA TRP A 367 10.35 29.44 -1.59
C TRP A 367 11.63 29.74 -2.37
N SER A 368 12.08 28.84 -3.25
CA SER A 368 13.23 29.05 -4.12
C SER A 368 13.11 30.31 -4.99
N PHE A 369 11.91 30.56 -5.55
CA PHE A 369 11.66 31.81 -6.27
C PHE A 369 11.59 33.02 -5.35
N ALA A 370 10.89 32.92 -4.21
CA ALA A 370 10.74 34.02 -3.27
C ALA A 370 12.09 34.44 -2.65
N ASP A 371 13.00 33.49 -2.41
CA ASP A 371 14.33 33.78 -1.84
C ASP A 371 15.29 34.39 -2.86
N LYS A 372 15.17 34.02 -4.16
CA LYS A 372 15.94 34.67 -5.23
C LYS A 372 15.56 36.14 -5.44
N ILE A 373 14.34 36.51 -5.12
CA ILE A 373 13.84 37.90 -5.24
C ILE A 373 14.15 38.69 -3.93
N ALA A 374 14.36 38.01 -2.82
CA ALA A 374 14.63 38.66 -1.53
C ALA A 374 16.04 39.21 -1.43
N HIS A 375 16.22 40.26 -0.61
CA HIS A 375 17.55 40.79 -0.32
C HIS A 375 18.44 39.74 0.38
N HIS A 376 19.71 39.58 -0.06
CA HIS A 376 20.69 38.59 0.38
C HIS A 376 21.03 38.59 1.89
N LYS A 377 20.58 39.60 2.66
CA LYS A 377 20.90 39.73 4.09
C LYS A 377 19.83 39.12 5.03
N VAL A 378 18.74 38.54 4.49
CA VAL A 378 17.62 38.01 5.31
C VAL A 378 17.66 36.49 5.31
N ILE A 379 18.03 35.87 6.42
CA ILE A 379 17.85 34.43 6.64
C ILE A 379 16.36 34.16 6.91
N LYS A 380 15.69 33.58 5.96
CA LYS A 380 14.27 33.16 6.12
C LYS A 380 14.22 31.71 6.55
N LYS A 381 13.48 31.43 7.63
CA LYS A 381 13.10 30.06 8.00
C LYS A 381 11.79 29.70 7.30
N HIS A 382 11.78 28.55 6.63
CA HIS A 382 10.59 28.02 5.97
C HIS A 382 9.81 27.12 6.91
N PHE A 383 8.46 27.19 6.84
CA PHE A 383 7.59 26.47 7.75
C PHE A 383 6.48 25.74 6.98
N ILE A 384 6.16 24.55 7.45
CA ILE A 384 4.97 23.81 7.06
C ILE A 384 4.09 23.55 8.29
N ASN A 385 2.78 23.43 8.07
CA ASN A 385 1.87 22.99 9.12
C ASN A 385 1.76 21.46 9.06
N LYS A 386 2.24 20.79 10.12
CA LYS A 386 2.16 19.34 10.26
C LYS A 386 1.46 18.99 11.56
N LEU A 387 0.32 18.29 11.48
CA LEU A 387 -0.47 17.79 12.62
C LEU A 387 -0.81 18.85 13.69
N GLY A 388 -1.09 20.08 13.26
CA GLY A 388 -1.46 21.19 14.14
C GLY A 388 -0.30 22.01 14.71
N SER A 389 0.94 21.65 14.40
CA SER A 389 2.17 22.38 14.76
C SER A 389 2.85 22.98 13.52
N LYS A 390 3.60 24.07 13.71
CA LYS A 390 4.51 24.58 12.69
C LYS A 390 5.84 23.83 12.79
N MET A 391 6.24 23.19 11.71
CA MET A 391 7.54 22.52 11.58
C MET A 391 8.47 23.36 10.69
N ILE A 392 9.70 23.53 11.12
CA ILE A 392 10.76 24.12 10.30
C ILE A 392 11.18 23.08 9.29
N VAL A 393 11.42 23.52 8.06
CA VAL A 393 11.91 22.70 6.96
C VAL A 393 13.35 23.15 6.66
N ASP A 394 14.27 22.21 6.76
CA ASP A 394 15.67 22.42 6.46
C ASP A 394 16.00 22.01 5.01
N ASP A 395 17.17 22.40 4.50
CA ASP A 395 17.62 22.07 3.14
C ASP A 395 17.78 20.55 2.95
N ASP A 396 18.15 19.83 4.01
CA ASP A 396 18.25 18.38 3.99
C ASP A 396 16.88 17.71 3.74
N ASP A 397 15.81 18.21 4.36
CA ASP A 397 14.44 17.73 4.15
C ASP A 397 14.01 17.91 2.67
N ILE A 398 14.37 19.06 2.09
CA ILE A 398 14.06 19.38 0.69
C ILE A 398 14.84 18.47 -0.26
N SER A 399 16.14 18.28 0.01
CA SER A 399 17.02 17.42 -0.78
C SER A 399 16.56 15.95 -0.75
N GLU A 400 16.21 15.43 0.43
CA GLU A 400 15.67 14.07 0.59
C GLU A 400 14.36 13.91 -0.19
N ASN A 401 13.48 14.92 -0.12
CA ASN A 401 12.20 14.91 -0.84
C ASN A 401 12.39 14.81 -2.36
N TYR A 402 13.27 15.62 -2.95
CA TYR A 402 13.53 15.57 -4.39
C TYR A 402 14.26 14.30 -4.81
N SER A 403 15.19 13.81 -3.98
CA SER A 403 15.87 12.54 -4.23
C SER A 403 14.90 11.38 -4.29
N PHE A 404 13.91 11.33 -3.38
CA PHE A 404 12.85 10.31 -3.41
C PHE A 404 12.03 10.40 -4.71
N ILE A 405 11.57 11.60 -5.08
CA ILE A 405 10.77 11.81 -6.29
C ILE A 405 11.55 11.36 -7.53
N LEU A 406 12.83 11.72 -7.62
CA LEU A 406 13.69 11.33 -8.74
C LEU A 406 13.84 9.81 -8.84
N VAL A 407 14.14 9.14 -7.72
CA VAL A 407 14.26 7.67 -7.67
C VAL A 407 12.94 7.01 -8.09
N TYR A 408 11.79 7.51 -7.59
CA TYR A 408 10.47 7.01 -7.98
C TYR A 408 10.25 7.10 -9.50
N LEU A 409 10.56 8.25 -10.12
CA LEU A 409 10.40 8.44 -11.56
C LEU A 409 11.34 7.56 -12.38
N ILE A 410 12.59 7.34 -11.91
CA ILE A 410 13.54 6.42 -12.57
C ILE A 410 12.97 4.99 -12.57
N PHE A 411 12.49 4.49 -11.41
CA PHE A 411 11.91 3.14 -11.35
C PHE A 411 10.62 3.03 -12.17
N LEU A 412 9.79 4.07 -12.20
CA LEU A 412 8.61 4.13 -13.04
C LEU A 412 8.98 3.97 -14.53
N MET A 413 9.99 4.68 -15.00
CA MET A 413 10.43 4.60 -16.39
C MET A 413 11.05 3.25 -16.72
N ILE A 414 11.90 2.70 -15.83
CA ILE A 414 12.51 1.38 -16.04
C ILE A 414 11.43 0.30 -16.16
N GLY A 415 10.44 0.30 -15.25
CA GLY A 415 9.38 -0.70 -15.28
C GLY A 415 8.46 -0.56 -16.50
N ALA A 416 8.12 0.67 -16.90
CA ALA A 416 7.36 0.93 -18.11
C ALA A 416 8.09 0.46 -19.38
N LEU A 417 9.43 0.64 -19.45
CA LEU A 417 10.24 0.14 -20.56
C LEU A 417 10.25 -1.39 -20.58
N ILE A 418 10.38 -2.07 -19.44
CA ILE A 418 10.29 -3.54 -19.36
C ILE A 418 8.92 -4.02 -19.83
N PHE A 419 7.83 -3.36 -19.38
CA PHE A 419 6.47 -3.70 -19.81
C PHE A 419 6.29 -3.53 -21.31
N SER A 420 6.69 -2.39 -21.88
CA SER A 420 6.58 -2.14 -23.30
C SER A 420 7.39 -3.16 -24.12
N LEU A 421 8.60 -3.50 -23.66
CA LEU A 421 9.47 -4.46 -24.35
C LEU A 421 8.88 -5.89 -24.34
N VAL A 422 8.38 -6.35 -23.20
CA VAL A 422 7.93 -7.74 -23.02
C VAL A 422 6.52 -7.96 -23.56
N SER A 423 5.58 -7.01 -23.31
CA SER A 423 4.19 -7.14 -23.76
C SER A 423 3.96 -6.58 -25.17
N GLN A 424 4.93 -5.89 -25.75
CA GLN A 424 4.81 -5.16 -27.02
C GLN A 424 3.65 -4.12 -27.01
N ALA A 425 3.21 -3.72 -25.82
CA ALA A 425 2.22 -2.67 -25.65
C ALA A 425 2.80 -1.29 -25.95
N SER A 426 1.93 -0.35 -26.32
CA SER A 426 2.34 1.04 -26.49
C SER A 426 2.95 1.59 -25.20
N MET A 427 3.92 2.49 -25.31
CA MET A 427 4.56 3.11 -24.14
C MET A 427 3.55 3.79 -23.20
N GLN A 428 2.47 4.33 -23.74
CA GLN A 428 1.40 4.94 -22.98
C GLN A 428 0.69 3.91 -22.09
N ASN A 429 0.34 2.73 -22.63
CA ASN A 429 -0.30 1.65 -21.87
C ASN A 429 0.67 1.03 -20.85
N ALA A 430 1.94 0.83 -21.24
CA ALA A 430 2.97 0.33 -20.34
C ALA A 430 3.22 1.28 -19.16
N LEU A 431 3.23 2.60 -19.41
CA LEU A 431 3.38 3.61 -18.36
C LEU A 431 2.16 3.63 -17.43
N PHE A 432 0.94 3.52 -17.96
CA PHE A 432 -0.29 3.44 -17.16
C PHE A 432 -0.27 2.24 -16.24
N GLU A 433 -0.01 1.05 -16.81
CA GLU A 433 0.00 -0.19 -16.05
C GLU A 433 1.09 -0.18 -14.96
N PHE A 434 2.31 0.26 -15.32
CA PHE A 434 3.39 0.28 -14.33
C PHE A 434 3.26 1.42 -13.33
N ALA A 435 2.63 2.55 -13.68
CA ALA A 435 2.25 3.59 -12.71
C ALA A 435 1.23 3.04 -11.68
N SER A 436 0.30 2.20 -12.13
CA SER A 436 -0.63 1.49 -11.27
C SER A 436 0.09 0.48 -10.35
N VAL A 437 1.05 -0.27 -10.87
CA VAL A 437 1.89 -1.20 -10.11
C VAL A 437 2.69 -0.47 -9.04
N LEU A 438 3.47 0.53 -9.43
CA LEU A 438 4.39 1.23 -8.54
C LEU A 438 3.66 2.15 -7.54
N GLY A 439 2.55 2.76 -7.97
CA GLY A 439 1.66 3.53 -7.12
C GLY A 439 0.76 2.67 -6.22
N THR A 440 0.81 1.32 -6.38
CA THR A 440 -0.08 0.37 -5.70
C THR A 440 -1.56 0.74 -5.84
N VAL A 441 -2.02 0.94 -7.09
CA VAL A 441 -3.35 1.50 -7.39
C VAL A 441 -4.37 0.44 -7.81
N GLY A 442 -4.03 -0.41 -8.81
CA GLY A 442 -4.93 -1.46 -9.28
C GLY A 442 -5.70 -1.18 -10.56
N LEU A 443 -5.65 0.05 -11.12
CA LEU A 443 -6.22 0.32 -12.44
C LEU A 443 -5.38 -0.38 -13.52
N SER A 444 -6.03 -1.03 -14.49
CA SER A 444 -5.34 -1.83 -15.50
C SER A 444 -5.88 -1.57 -16.90
N VAL A 445 -4.99 -1.64 -17.89
CA VAL A 445 -5.32 -1.71 -19.31
C VAL A 445 -5.21 -3.14 -19.86
N GLY A 446 -5.00 -4.13 -18.97
CA GLY A 446 -4.99 -5.56 -19.30
C GLY A 446 -3.61 -6.13 -19.65
N ILE A 447 -2.50 -5.44 -19.33
CA ILE A 447 -1.15 -6.00 -19.50
C ILE A 447 -0.85 -7.03 -18.41
N THR A 448 -1.30 -6.79 -17.19
CA THR A 448 -1.22 -7.73 -16.08
C THR A 448 -2.49 -8.58 -16.02
N GLY A 449 -2.37 -9.89 -16.06
CA GLY A 449 -3.50 -10.82 -16.03
C GLY A 449 -3.00 -12.26 -15.92
N TYR A 450 -3.93 -13.23 -15.99
CA TYR A 450 -3.63 -14.65 -15.83
C TYR A 450 -2.57 -15.13 -16.84
N ASP A 451 -2.71 -14.74 -18.11
CA ASP A 451 -1.81 -15.15 -19.21
C ASP A 451 -0.60 -14.21 -19.39
N ALA A 452 -0.38 -13.28 -18.46
CA ALA A 452 0.74 -12.35 -18.54
C ALA A 452 2.09 -13.09 -18.45
N HIS A 453 3.07 -12.61 -19.22
CA HIS A 453 4.41 -13.18 -19.21
C HIS A 453 5.03 -13.16 -17.80
N PRO A 454 5.73 -14.22 -17.34
CA PRO A 454 6.31 -14.27 -15.99
C PRO A 454 7.18 -13.06 -15.63
N ILE A 455 7.94 -12.50 -16.58
CA ILE A 455 8.74 -11.28 -16.36
C ILE A 455 7.86 -10.11 -15.96
N ILE A 456 6.68 -9.94 -16.57
CA ILE A 456 5.72 -8.88 -16.21
C ILE A 456 5.22 -9.08 -14.78
N LEU A 457 4.84 -10.32 -14.42
CA LEU A 457 4.34 -10.65 -13.08
C LEU A 457 5.41 -10.43 -12.00
N TRP A 458 6.66 -10.84 -12.24
CA TRP A 458 7.76 -10.60 -11.30
C TRP A 458 8.14 -9.12 -11.21
N THR A 459 8.21 -8.39 -12.34
CA THR A 459 8.47 -6.96 -12.36
C THR A 459 7.37 -6.20 -11.60
N SER A 460 6.11 -6.63 -11.76
CA SER A 460 4.98 -6.09 -11.00
C SER A 460 5.12 -6.37 -9.51
N SER A 461 5.43 -7.60 -9.12
CA SER A 461 5.58 -7.98 -7.70
C SER A 461 6.68 -7.16 -7.01
N VAL A 462 7.81 -6.96 -7.69
CA VAL A 462 8.89 -6.08 -7.20
C VAL A 462 8.45 -4.62 -7.18
N GLY A 463 7.76 -4.13 -8.21
CA GLY A 463 7.25 -2.76 -8.26
C GLY A 463 6.26 -2.46 -7.12
N MET A 464 5.29 -3.36 -6.87
CA MET A 464 4.34 -3.27 -5.77
C MET A 464 5.03 -3.27 -4.39
N PHE A 465 6.02 -4.14 -4.23
CA PHE A 465 6.82 -4.23 -3.01
C PHE A 465 7.59 -2.92 -2.74
N LEU A 466 8.28 -2.38 -3.75
CA LEU A 466 9.03 -1.12 -3.65
C LEU A 466 8.12 0.09 -3.44
N GLY A 467 6.97 0.12 -4.12
CA GLY A 467 5.98 1.18 -3.97
C GLY A 467 5.34 1.23 -2.59
N ARG A 468 5.23 0.08 -1.92
CA ARG A 468 4.64 -0.04 -0.58
C ARG A 468 5.62 0.26 0.54
N LEU A 469 6.86 -0.28 0.48
CA LEU A 469 7.87 -0.15 1.54
C LEU A 469 8.68 1.14 1.49
N GLU A 470 8.50 1.95 0.46
CA GLU A 470 9.39 3.05 0.10
C GLU A 470 10.82 2.57 -0.25
N PHE A 471 11.43 3.17 -1.26
CA PHE A 471 12.72 2.72 -1.83
C PHE A 471 13.87 2.75 -0.82
N TYR A 472 13.89 3.76 0.08
CA TYR A 472 15.00 3.93 1.02
C TYR A 472 15.18 2.75 1.96
N VAL A 473 14.09 2.18 2.47
CA VAL A 473 14.14 1.02 3.37
C VAL A 473 14.80 -0.17 2.68
N PHE A 474 14.43 -0.42 1.42
CA PHE A 474 14.98 -1.51 0.63
C PHE A 474 16.49 -1.31 0.36
N PHE A 475 16.90 -0.13 -0.10
CA PHE A 475 18.31 0.16 -0.37
C PHE A 475 19.17 0.16 0.89
N VAL A 476 18.65 0.68 2.00
CA VAL A 476 19.33 0.64 3.31
C VAL A 476 19.51 -0.80 3.78
N ALA A 477 18.48 -1.65 3.62
CA ALA A 477 18.57 -3.06 3.97
C ALA A 477 19.64 -3.80 3.16
N ILE A 478 19.65 -3.64 1.83
CA ILE A 478 20.67 -4.26 0.96
C ILE A 478 22.08 -3.76 1.30
N SER A 479 22.24 -2.46 1.44
CA SER A 479 23.53 -1.84 1.79
C SER A 479 24.06 -2.37 3.13
N LYS A 480 23.17 -2.48 4.14
CA LYS A 480 23.54 -3.01 5.46
C LYS A 480 23.92 -4.49 5.38
N LEU A 481 23.15 -5.30 4.67
CA LEU A 481 23.48 -6.72 4.44
C LEU A 481 24.85 -6.88 3.77
N PHE A 482 25.15 -6.06 2.75
CA PHE A 482 26.44 -6.09 2.06
C PHE A 482 27.60 -5.70 2.98
N ILE A 483 27.44 -4.65 3.78
CA ILE A 483 28.45 -4.19 4.76
C ILE A 483 28.72 -5.27 5.80
N ASP A 484 27.65 -5.88 6.37
CA ASP A 484 27.78 -6.89 7.41
C ASP A 484 28.39 -8.19 6.87
N SER A 485 28.02 -8.60 5.65
CA SER A 485 28.62 -9.75 4.95
C SER A 485 30.13 -9.52 4.71
N LYS A 486 30.51 -8.34 4.22
CA LYS A 486 31.94 -7.98 3.98
C LYS A 486 32.75 -7.99 5.27
N ARG A 487 32.18 -7.47 6.37
CA ARG A 487 32.81 -7.52 7.71
C ARG A 487 32.98 -8.94 8.20
N SER A 488 31.98 -9.80 8.01
CA SER A 488 32.02 -11.21 8.42
C SER A 488 33.10 -11.99 7.66
N ILE A 489 33.20 -11.79 6.33
CA ILE A 489 34.22 -12.43 5.48
C ILE A 489 35.62 -11.94 5.88
N LYS A 490 35.83 -10.65 6.04
CA LYS A 490 37.13 -10.10 6.46
C LYS A 490 37.60 -10.68 7.80
N HIS A 491 36.68 -10.87 8.73
CA HIS A 491 36.97 -11.45 10.03
C HIS A 491 37.30 -12.96 9.94
N LEU A 492 36.65 -13.69 9.05
CA LEU A 492 36.99 -15.11 8.79
C LEU A 492 38.40 -15.25 8.17
N LEU A 493 38.74 -14.37 7.21
CA LEU A 493 40.08 -14.35 6.58
C LEU A 493 41.21 -13.91 7.51
N GLN A 494 40.93 -13.14 8.55
CA GLN A 494 41.94 -12.78 9.57
C GLN A 494 42.17 -13.86 10.63
N LYS A 495 41.31 -14.88 10.67
CA LYS A 495 41.40 -16.01 11.61
C LYS A 495 41.92 -17.29 10.96
N ALA A 496 41.90 -17.38 9.62
CA ALA A 496 42.58 -18.40 8.84
C ALA A 496 44.03 -17.98 8.61
#